data_9fd2b3f2f9176f36f764f6cd2c6658b1
#
_entry.id   9fd2b3f2f9176f36f764f6cd2c6658b1
#
_cell.length_a   1.000
_cell.length_b   1.000
_cell.length_c   1.000
_cell.angle_alpha   90.00
_cell.angle_beta   90.00
_cell.angle_gamma   90.00
#
_symmetry.space_group_name_H-M   'P 1'
#
loop_
_entity.id
_entity.type
_entity.pdbx_description
1 polymer ?
#
loop_
_entity_poly.entity_id
_entity_poly.type
_entity_poly.pdbx_seq_one_letter_code
_entity_poly.pdbx_strand_id
1 'polypeptide(L)'
;MELSWAMKLRIAAAGVVGVLLISILGWRLTEPNVITGSVGYGGIVILVILALLAGFIGYFVSWPYGSHIGILAVPFGLAVWAVRSGSMAALMQLYPTATQRQELIVSLKWEPIIWLVIVGAGCVGPLLCWKIFSKKKSDENKNESKTNPTKYLNSITALAASGIIAQFFLRVFAQDVSMLGTIGGKQISVIAQPATGQIVFGVLASFGVAAFVVKKFLDASYIWPILSTFFVTLYALSIYAKDASYFSSHWPASFFSNSVVSILPIEMVAFGTLGSIAGFWMAIRFDFWRKHEI
;
A
#
# COMPACT_ATOMS: atom_id res chain seq x y z
N MET A 1 14.91 12.60 18.46
CA MET A 1 15.42 11.23 18.67
C MET A 1 15.99 10.73 17.36
N GLU A 2 17.30 10.63 17.25
CA GLU A 2 17.92 10.05 16.06
C GLU A 2 17.65 8.54 16.04
N LEU A 3 17.31 8.00 14.87
CA LEU A 3 17.21 6.55 14.70
C LEU A 3 18.59 5.95 15.00
N SER A 4 18.72 5.23 16.11
CA SER A 4 19.98 4.57 16.44
C SER A 4 20.39 3.62 15.32
N TRP A 5 21.67 3.44 15.11
CA TRP A 5 22.19 2.52 14.09
C TRP A 5 21.61 1.11 14.23
N ALA A 6 21.45 0.66 15.47
CA ALA A 6 20.81 -0.62 15.77
C ALA A 6 19.34 -0.68 15.32
N MET A 7 18.58 0.42 15.40
CA MET A 7 17.19 0.47 14.94
C MET A 7 17.12 0.41 13.41
N LYS A 8 18.00 1.10 12.70
CA LYS A 8 18.10 1.02 11.23
C LYS A 8 18.38 -0.40 10.76
N LEU A 9 19.34 -1.09 11.44
CA LEU A 9 19.69 -2.47 11.13
C LEU A 9 18.49 -3.42 11.35
N ARG A 10 17.72 -3.23 12.43
CA ARG A 10 16.51 -4.04 12.70
C ARG A 10 15.39 -3.82 11.69
N ILE A 11 15.20 -2.59 11.23
CA ILE A 11 14.24 -2.29 10.15
C ILE A 11 14.66 -3.02 8.88
N ALA A 12 15.95 -2.96 8.52
CA ALA A 12 16.48 -3.69 7.36
C ALA A 12 16.32 -5.21 7.53
N ALA A 13 16.61 -5.76 8.69
CA ALA A 13 16.47 -7.18 8.97
C ALA A 13 15.00 -7.65 8.90
N ALA A 14 14.06 -6.89 9.46
CA ALA A 14 12.63 -7.16 9.32
C ALA A 14 12.18 -7.11 7.84
N GLY A 15 12.69 -6.15 7.07
CA GLY A 15 12.47 -6.06 5.63
C GLY A 15 12.98 -7.31 4.89
N VAL A 16 14.20 -7.76 5.20
CA VAL A 16 14.76 -8.99 4.60
C VAL A 16 13.90 -10.21 4.92
N VAL A 17 13.41 -10.37 6.14
CA VAL A 17 12.46 -11.45 6.49
C VAL A 17 11.22 -11.41 5.62
N GLY A 18 10.63 -10.23 5.44
CA GLY A 18 9.45 -10.04 4.59
C GLY A 18 9.74 -10.39 3.13
N VAL A 19 10.86 -9.93 2.58
CA VAL A 19 11.27 -10.23 1.20
C VAL A 19 11.48 -11.73 1.01
N LEU A 20 12.17 -12.40 1.92
CA LEU A 20 12.42 -13.84 1.83
C LEU A 20 11.13 -14.65 1.88
N LEU A 21 10.23 -14.36 2.82
CA LEU A 21 9.01 -15.14 3.01
C LEU A 21 7.91 -14.78 2.01
N ILE A 22 7.66 -13.49 1.78
CA ILE A 22 6.56 -13.07 0.92
C ILE A 22 6.99 -13.05 -0.54
N SER A 23 8.08 -12.34 -0.88
CA SER A 23 8.44 -12.12 -2.29
C SER A 23 9.15 -13.34 -2.91
N ILE A 24 10.02 -14.04 -2.17
CA ILE A 24 10.77 -15.18 -2.75
C ILE A 24 10.00 -16.47 -2.57
N LEU A 25 9.70 -16.84 -1.32
CA LEU A 25 9.04 -18.10 -1.01
C LEU A 25 7.58 -18.08 -1.46
N GLY A 26 6.85 -17.02 -1.13
CA GLY A 26 5.47 -16.84 -1.54
C GLY A 26 5.30 -16.90 -3.06
N TRP A 27 6.15 -16.21 -3.83
CA TRP A 27 6.11 -16.25 -5.29
C TRP A 27 6.26 -17.66 -5.86
N ARG A 28 7.18 -18.45 -5.31
CA ARG A 28 7.41 -19.83 -5.74
C ARG A 28 6.26 -20.77 -5.42
N LEU A 29 5.61 -20.57 -4.26
CA LEU A 29 4.54 -21.45 -3.80
C LEU A 29 3.17 -21.13 -4.40
N THR A 30 2.95 -19.89 -4.81
CA THR A 30 1.64 -19.44 -5.29
C THR A 30 1.55 -19.28 -6.79
N GLU A 31 2.70 -19.30 -7.49
CA GLU A 31 2.78 -19.13 -8.96
C GLU A 31 1.86 -18.02 -9.47
N PRO A 32 2.08 -16.76 -9.04
CA PRO A 32 1.19 -15.67 -9.37
C PRO A 32 1.21 -15.36 -10.86
N ASN A 33 0.15 -14.70 -11.33
CA ASN A 33 0.18 -14.11 -12.65
C ASN A 33 1.29 -13.04 -12.72
N VAL A 34 2.25 -13.24 -13.62
CA VAL A 34 3.46 -12.39 -13.73
C VAL A 34 3.12 -10.93 -14.02
N ILE A 35 1.97 -10.66 -14.65
CA ILE A 35 1.61 -9.31 -15.10
C ILE A 35 0.80 -8.57 -14.02
N THR A 36 -0.19 -9.23 -13.43
CA THR A 36 -1.02 -8.62 -12.37
C THR A 36 -0.42 -8.76 -10.98
N GLY A 37 0.45 -9.75 -10.79
CA GLY A 37 0.84 -10.20 -9.45
C GLY A 37 -0.27 -10.91 -8.69
N SER A 38 -1.47 -11.03 -9.27
CA SER A 38 -2.64 -11.65 -8.63
C SER A 38 -2.44 -13.14 -8.39
N VAL A 39 -3.08 -13.64 -7.35
CA VAL A 39 -2.95 -15.02 -6.89
C VAL A 39 -4.31 -15.71 -6.84
N GLY A 40 -4.35 -16.99 -7.17
CA GLY A 40 -5.55 -17.81 -6.99
C GLY A 40 -5.90 -18.02 -5.50
N TYR A 41 -7.12 -18.49 -5.22
CA TYR A 41 -7.62 -18.67 -3.85
C TYR A 41 -6.69 -19.48 -2.95
N GLY A 42 -6.12 -20.57 -3.45
CA GLY A 42 -5.14 -21.38 -2.70
C GLY A 42 -3.87 -20.57 -2.35
N GLY A 43 -3.39 -19.77 -3.30
CA GLY A 43 -2.24 -18.89 -3.10
C GLY A 43 -2.49 -17.82 -2.06
N ILE A 44 -3.72 -17.26 -1.97
CA ILE A 44 -4.09 -16.28 -0.94
C ILE A 44 -3.93 -16.88 0.45
N VAL A 45 -4.42 -18.12 0.67
CA VAL A 45 -4.29 -18.80 1.96
C VAL A 45 -2.82 -19.01 2.32
N ILE A 46 -2.00 -19.45 1.37
CA ILE A 46 -0.55 -19.59 1.56
C ILE A 46 0.09 -18.26 1.94
N LEU A 47 -0.22 -17.18 1.23
CA LEU A 47 0.32 -15.85 1.53
C LEU A 47 -0.12 -15.31 2.89
N VAL A 48 -1.35 -15.57 3.33
CA VAL A 48 -1.84 -15.20 4.67
C VAL A 48 -1.03 -15.91 5.74
N ILE A 49 -0.77 -17.22 5.58
CA ILE A 49 0.07 -17.99 6.52
C ILE A 49 1.50 -17.46 6.53
N LEU A 50 2.10 -17.22 5.34
CA LEU A 50 3.44 -16.66 5.25
C LEU A 50 3.53 -15.24 5.82
N ALA A 51 2.47 -14.43 5.69
CA ALA A 51 2.40 -13.09 6.27
C ALA A 51 2.36 -13.14 7.80
N LEU A 52 1.57 -14.03 8.38
CA LEU A 52 1.57 -14.29 9.82
C LEU A 52 2.95 -14.70 10.32
N LEU A 53 3.62 -15.63 9.62
CA LEU A 53 4.97 -16.07 9.96
C LEU A 53 6.00 -14.93 9.80
N ALA A 54 5.91 -14.15 8.72
CA ALA A 54 6.81 -13.01 8.50
C ALA A 54 6.68 -11.97 9.60
N GLY A 55 5.46 -11.65 10.01
CA GLY A 55 5.20 -10.76 11.12
C GLY A 55 5.71 -11.31 12.46
N PHE A 56 5.50 -12.61 12.71
CA PHE A 56 5.98 -13.30 13.90
C PHE A 56 7.51 -13.29 13.98
N ILE A 57 8.22 -13.70 12.94
CA ILE A 57 9.68 -13.70 12.87
C ILE A 57 10.19 -12.26 12.92
N GLY A 58 9.55 -11.32 12.22
CA GLY A 58 9.87 -9.90 12.25
C GLY A 58 9.83 -9.30 13.65
N TYR A 59 8.91 -9.75 14.51
CA TYR A 59 8.86 -9.35 15.91
C TYR A 59 10.12 -9.74 16.66
N PHE A 60 10.59 -10.99 16.55
CA PHE A 60 11.80 -11.47 17.26
C PHE A 60 13.07 -10.80 16.73
N VAL A 61 13.20 -10.69 15.42
CA VAL A 61 14.39 -10.07 14.79
C VAL A 61 14.51 -8.59 15.17
N SER A 62 13.39 -7.93 15.41
CA SER A 62 13.38 -6.52 15.78
C SER A 62 13.30 -6.23 17.28
N TRP A 63 13.44 -7.26 18.14
CA TRP A 63 13.46 -7.08 19.59
C TRP A 63 14.48 -6.01 20.04
N PRO A 64 14.16 -5.07 21.00
CA PRO A 64 12.92 -4.96 21.82
C PRO A 64 11.79 -4.13 21.14
N TYR A 65 11.96 -3.62 19.93
CA TYR A 65 10.98 -2.79 19.20
C TYR A 65 10.03 -3.63 18.35
N GLY A 66 9.89 -4.92 18.66
CA GLY A 66 9.23 -5.93 17.84
C GLY A 66 7.84 -5.57 17.37
N SER A 67 6.99 -4.99 18.22
CA SER A 67 5.63 -4.61 17.85
C SER A 67 5.54 -3.47 16.84
N HIS A 68 6.53 -2.58 16.81
CA HIS A 68 6.54 -1.42 15.90
C HIS A 68 7.28 -1.70 14.59
N ILE A 69 8.39 -2.43 14.65
CA ILE A 69 9.22 -2.70 13.46
C ILE A 69 8.75 -3.95 12.73
N GLY A 70 8.30 -4.98 13.45
CA GLY A 70 7.87 -6.26 12.87
C GLY A 70 6.71 -6.13 11.88
N ILE A 71 5.84 -5.11 12.05
CA ILE A 71 4.75 -4.82 11.12
C ILE A 71 5.22 -4.42 9.71
N LEU A 72 6.48 -4.01 9.56
CA LEU A 72 7.05 -3.63 8.27
C LEU A 72 7.43 -4.84 7.41
N ALA A 73 7.60 -6.02 7.99
CA ALA A 73 8.07 -7.20 7.26
C ALA A 73 7.21 -7.50 6.03
N VAL A 74 5.89 -7.61 6.21
CA VAL A 74 4.97 -7.93 5.10
C VAL A 74 4.90 -6.84 4.05
N PRO A 75 4.71 -5.55 4.40
CA PRO A 75 4.73 -4.48 3.39
C PRO A 75 6.02 -4.40 2.58
N PHE A 76 7.20 -4.64 3.17
CA PHE A 76 8.45 -4.73 2.41
C PHE A 76 8.46 -5.91 1.44
N GLY A 77 7.99 -7.08 1.87
CA GLY A 77 7.85 -8.25 1.01
C GLY A 77 6.90 -8.00 -0.17
N LEU A 78 5.74 -7.39 0.10
CA LEU A 78 4.77 -7.01 -0.94
C LEU A 78 5.30 -5.91 -1.86
N ALA A 79 6.12 -4.98 -1.37
CA ALA A 79 6.73 -3.95 -2.21
C ALA A 79 7.67 -4.57 -3.26
N VAL A 80 8.50 -5.54 -2.86
CA VAL A 80 9.35 -6.28 -3.81
C VAL A 80 8.51 -7.13 -4.77
N TRP A 81 7.43 -7.73 -4.28
CA TRP A 81 6.46 -8.44 -5.11
C TRP A 81 5.84 -7.51 -6.16
N ALA A 82 5.38 -6.33 -5.76
CA ALA A 82 4.79 -5.33 -6.64
C ALA A 82 5.76 -4.87 -7.74
N VAL A 83 7.03 -4.61 -7.39
CA VAL A 83 8.06 -4.24 -8.38
C VAL A 83 8.36 -5.38 -9.36
N ARG A 84 8.23 -6.64 -8.90
CA ARG A 84 8.42 -7.82 -9.75
C ARG A 84 7.23 -8.10 -10.66
N SER A 85 6.03 -7.66 -10.28
CA SER A 85 4.83 -7.73 -11.11
C SER A 85 4.98 -6.86 -12.35
N GLY A 86 4.15 -7.09 -13.36
CA GLY A 86 4.11 -6.26 -14.57
C GLY A 86 3.54 -4.86 -14.29
N SER A 87 3.08 -4.21 -15.32
CA SER A 87 2.47 -2.90 -15.24
C SER A 87 1.03 -2.93 -15.75
N MET A 88 0.21 -1.97 -15.34
CA MET A 88 -1.15 -1.84 -15.84
C MET A 88 -1.18 -1.67 -17.37
N ALA A 89 -0.20 -0.96 -17.97
CA ALA A 89 -0.11 -0.83 -19.42
C ALA A 89 0.15 -2.17 -20.09
N ALA A 90 1.06 -2.99 -19.57
CA ALA A 90 1.32 -4.33 -20.10
C ALA A 90 0.07 -5.22 -19.99
N LEU A 91 -0.66 -5.11 -18.88
CA LEU A 91 -1.91 -5.81 -18.67
C LEU A 91 -2.96 -5.42 -19.73
N MET A 92 -3.14 -4.12 -19.99
CA MET A 92 -4.09 -3.63 -20.99
C MET A 92 -3.73 -4.04 -22.41
N GLN A 93 -2.45 -4.29 -22.70
CA GLN A 93 -2.02 -4.77 -24.03
C GLN A 93 -2.44 -6.21 -24.30
N LEU A 94 -2.60 -7.04 -23.26
CA LEU A 94 -3.06 -8.42 -23.40
C LEU A 94 -4.54 -8.53 -23.73
N TYR A 95 -5.31 -7.49 -23.46
CA TYR A 95 -6.74 -7.46 -23.67
C TYR A 95 -7.07 -6.50 -24.82
N PRO A 96 -7.22 -6.99 -26.07
CA PRO A 96 -7.33 -6.14 -27.25
C PRO A 96 -8.67 -5.41 -27.36
N THR A 97 -9.75 -5.95 -26.76
CA THR A 97 -11.08 -5.37 -26.88
C THR A 97 -11.46 -4.50 -25.67
N ALA A 98 -12.27 -3.47 -25.92
CA ALA A 98 -12.74 -2.57 -24.85
C ALA A 98 -13.53 -3.29 -23.76
N THR A 99 -14.35 -4.29 -24.15
CA THR A 99 -15.13 -5.10 -23.22
C THR A 99 -14.24 -5.94 -22.30
N GLN A 100 -13.23 -6.62 -22.84
CA GLN A 100 -12.28 -7.39 -22.04
C GLN A 100 -11.52 -6.51 -21.04
N ARG A 101 -11.13 -5.29 -21.46
CA ARG A 101 -10.47 -4.32 -20.57
C ARG A 101 -11.39 -3.87 -19.45
N GLN A 102 -12.67 -3.63 -19.76
CA GLN A 102 -13.66 -3.27 -18.77
C GLN A 102 -13.86 -4.40 -17.74
N GLU A 103 -14.01 -5.65 -18.18
CA GLU A 103 -14.12 -6.81 -17.30
C GLU A 103 -12.92 -6.96 -16.39
N LEU A 104 -11.70 -6.76 -16.94
CA LEU A 104 -10.48 -6.76 -16.17
C LEU A 104 -10.51 -5.69 -15.08
N ILE A 105 -10.84 -4.45 -15.39
CA ILE A 105 -10.93 -3.36 -14.41
C ILE A 105 -11.98 -3.68 -13.34
N VAL A 106 -13.11 -4.29 -13.71
CA VAL A 106 -14.13 -4.74 -12.76
C VAL A 106 -13.57 -5.79 -11.80
N SER A 107 -12.73 -6.71 -12.26
CA SER A 107 -12.08 -7.70 -11.39
C SER A 107 -11.05 -7.07 -10.47
N LEU A 108 -10.19 -6.19 -11.01
CA LEU A 108 -9.11 -5.54 -10.27
C LEU A 108 -9.59 -4.62 -9.14
N LYS A 109 -10.78 -4.04 -9.23
CA LYS A 109 -11.28 -3.09 -8.21
C LYS A 109 -11.43 -3.72 -6.82
N TRP A 110 -11.62 -5.04 -6.72
CA TRP A 110 -11.75 -5.76 -5.45
C TRP A 110 -10.45 -6.37 -4.94
N GLU A 111 -9.44 -6.43 -5.78
CA GLU A 111 -8.14 -7.02 -5.46
C GLU A 111 -7.42 -6.36 -4.26
N PRO A 112 -7.53 -5.02 -4.02
CA PRO A 112 -6.91 -4.40 -2.85
C PRO A 112 -7.36 -5.00 -1.52
N ILE A 113 -8.59 -5.58 -1.43
CA ILE A 113 -9.06 -6.25 -0.21
C ILE A 113 -8.16 -7.44 0.12
N ILE A 114 -7.80 -8.23 -0.89
CA ILE A 114 -6.95 -9.40 -0.72
C ILE A 114 -5.59 -8.97 -0.16
N TRP A 115 -4.99 -7.96 -0.75
CA TRP A 115 -3.69 -7.44 -0.31
C TRP A 115 -3.75 -6.81 1.09
N LEU A 116 -4.85 -6.12 1.43
CA LEU A 116 -5.07 -5.59 2.78
C LEU A 116 -5.24 -6.70 3.82
N VAL A 117 -5.89 -7.82 3.47
CA VAL A 117 -6.00 -9.00 4.35
C VAL A 117 -4.61 -9.59 4.62
N ILE A 118 -3.76 -9.69 3.61
CA ILE A 118 -2.39 -10.19 3.76
C ILE A 118 -1.56 -9.23 4.64
N VAL A 119 -1.65 -7.92 4.43
CA VAL A 119 -1.01 -6.90 5.29
C VAL A 119 -1.54 -7.00 6.72
N GLY A 120 -2.86 -7.13 6.88
CA GLY A 120 -3.51 -7.31 8.19
C GLY A 120 -3.00 -8.55 8.92
N ALA A 121 -2.91 -9.69 8.24
CA ALA A 121 -2.32 -10.90 8.79
C ALA A 121 -0.87 -10.67 9.27
N GLY A 122 -0.08 -9.96 8.47
CA GLY A 122 1.27 -9.56 8.85
C GLY A 122 1.35 -8.69 10.11
N CYS A 123 0.36 -7.82 10.32
CA CYS A 123 0.27 -7.00 11.52
C CYS A 123 -0.17 -7.83 12.76
N VAL A 124 -1.01 -8.84 12.55
CA VAL A 124 -1.48 -9.72 13.64
C VAL A 124 -0.33 -10.53 14.23
N GLY A 125 0.63 -10.99 13.43
CA GLY A 125 1.80 -11.75 13.91
C GLY A 125 2.54 -11.07 15.08
N PRO A 126 3.07 -9.83 14.93
CA PRO A 126 3.73 -9.10 15.99
C PRO A 126 2.83 -8.80 17.20
N LEU A 127 1.54 -8.53 16.97
CA LEU A 127 0.58 -8.25 18.04
C LEU A 127 0.31 -9.48 18.89
N LEU A 128 0.20 -10.66 18.28
CA LEU A 128 0.07 -11.93 19.00
C LEU A 128 1.31 -12.22 19.84
N CYS A 129 2.50 -12.04 19.26
CA CYS A 129 3.76 -12.17 20.01
C CYS A 129 3.78 -11.23 21.22
N TRP A 130 3.49 -9.96 21.01
CA TRP A 130 3.46 -8.97 22.08
C TRP A 130 2.49 -9.38 23.18
N LYS A 131 1.27 -9.82 22.83
CA LYS A 131 0.26 -10.26 23.81
C LYS A 131 0.71 -11.49 24.61
N ILE A 132 1.36 -12.45 23.96
CA ILE A 132 1.85 -13.68 24.59
C ILE A 132 3.01 -13.38 25.56
N PHE A 133 3.99 -12.58 25.12
CA PHE A 133 5.19 -12.32 25.90
C PHE A 133 5.08 -11.14 26.87
N SER A 134 4.12 -10.22 26.66
CA SER A 134 3.84 -9.06 27.56
C SER A 134 2.86 -9.37 28.68
N LYS A 135 2.19 -10.53 28.68
CA LYS A 135 1.11 -10.89 29.62
C LYS A 135 1.53 -10.90 31.11
N LYS A 136 2.84 -10.77 31.40
CA LYS A 136 3.38 -10.79 32.76
C LYS A 136 3.30 -9.43 33.51
N LYS A 137 2.77 -8.35 32.87
CA LYS A 137 2.78 -6.98 33.44
C LYS A 137 1.44 -6.23 33.45
N SER A 138 0.32 -6.86 33.06
CA SER A 138 -0.91 -6.12 32.73
C SER A 138 -2.17 -6.50 33.56
N ASP A 139 -2.00 -6.98 34.79
CA ASP A 139 -3.19 -7.24 35.65
C ASP A 139 -3.70 -6.02 36.46
N GLU A 140 -3.06 -4.84 36.33
CA GLU A 140 -3.36 -3.71 37.22
C GLU A 140 -4.15 -2.54 36.63
N ASN A 141 -4.49 -2.51 35.34
CA ASN A 141 -5.26 -1.37 34.81
C ASN A 141 -6.32 -1.76 33.77
N LYS A 142 -7.35 -2.49 34.20
CA LYS A 142 -8.64 -2.55 33.51
C LYS A 142 -9.50 -1.37 33.91
N ASN A 143 -9.12 -0.15 33.58
CA ASN A 143 -10.08 0.94 33.50
C ASN A 143 -10.84 0.79 32.18
N GLU A 144 -12.11 0.43 32.27
CA GLU A 144 -13.06 0.40 31.16
C GLU A 144 -13.02 1.73 30.42
N SER A 145 -12.39 1.73 29.27
CA SER A 145 -12.41 2.86 28.36
C SER A 145 -13.86 3.02 27.85
N LYS A 146 -14.62 3.92 28.47
CA LYS A 146 -15.88 4.41 27.91
C LYS A 146 -15.62 4.83 26.47
N THR A 147 -16.27 4.15 25.54
CA THR A 147 -16.18 4.41 24.10
C THR A 147 -16.73 5.79 23.81
N ASN A 148 -15.86 6.78 23.70
CA ASN A 148 -16.24 8.15 23.36
C ASN A 148 -16.67 8.21 21.87
N PRO A 149 -17.89 8.68 21.56
CA PRO A 149 -18.38 8.80 20.18
C PRO A 149 -17.46 9.67 19.30
N THR A 150 -16.76 10.62 19.89
CA THR A 150 -15.75 11.47 19.23
C THR A 150 -14.62 10.66 18.59
N LYS A 151 -14.25 9.50 19.17
CA LYS A 151 -13.20 8.64 18.63
C LYS A 151 -13.62 7.99 17.31
N TYR A 152 -14.89 7.58 17.17
CA TYR A 152 -15.40 7.03 15.91
C TYR A 152 -15.48 8.10 14.83
N LEU A 153 -15.95 9.29 15.17
CA LEU A 153 -16.00 10.41 14.24
C LEU A 153 -14.61 10.76 13.72
N ASN A 154 -13.61 10.87 14.59
CA ASN A 154 -12.22 11.11 14.20
C ASN A 154 -11.68 10.00 13.29
N SER A 155 -12.06 8.75 13.50
CA SER A 155 -11.63 7.62 12.68
C SER A 155 -12.20 7.70 11.26
N ILE A 156 -13.48 7.99 11.11
CA ILE A 156 -14.14 8.15 9.80
C ILE A 156 -13.56 9.38 9.08
N THR A 157 -13.39 10.49 9.79
CA THR A 157 -12.76 11.70 9.24
C THR A 157 -11.32 11.42 8.81
N ALA A 158 -10.56 10.64 9.59
CA ALA A 158 -9.20 10.25 9.26
C ALA A 158 -9.13 9.40 7.98
N LEU A 159 -10.06 8.46 7.81
CA LEU A 159 -10.16 7.64 6.60
C LEU A 159 -10.47 8.50 5.36
N ALA A 160 -11.49 9.36 5.45
CA ALA A 160 -11.89 10.23 4.35
C ALA A 160 -10.79 11.24 3.99
N ALA A 161 -10.22 11.91 5.00
CA ALA A 161 -9.12 12.87 4.81
C ALA A 161 -7.90 12.20 4.19
N SER A 162 -7.53 10.98 4.65
CA SER A 162 -6.41 10.23 4.07
C SER A 162 -6.63 9.94 2.59
N GLY A 163 -7.85 9.51 2.22
CA GLY A 163 -8.18 9.22 0.82
C GLY A 163 -8.11 10.47 -0.06
N ILE A 164 -8.66 11.59 0.38
CA ILE A 164 -8.66 12.86 -0.37
C ILE A 164 -7.23 13.38 -0.54
N ILE A 165 -6.45 13.42 0.54
CA ILE A 165 -5.05 13.88 0.52
C ILE A 165 -4.22 12.98 -0.40
N ALA A 166 -4.33 11.65 -0.23
CA ALA A 166 -3.59 10.70 -1.06
C ALA A 166 -3.96 10.83 -2.54
N GLN A 167 -5.25 10.95 -2.87
CA GLN A 167 -5.73 11.14 -4.24
C GLN A 167 -5.19 12.43 -4.87
N PHE A 168 -5.14 13.52 -4.11
CA PHE A 168 -4.58 14.79 -4.57
C PHE A 168 -3.08 14.65 -4.89
N PHE A 169 -2.29 14.13 -3.96
CA PHE A 169 -0.85 13.99 -4.15
C PHE A 169 -0.47 12.93 -5.19
N LEU A 170 -1.24 11.86 -5.33
CA LEU A 170 -1.06 10.89 -6.41
C LEU A 170 -1.18 11.55 -7.79
N ARG A 171 -2.17 12.42 -7.97
CA ARG A 171 -2.32 13.18 -9.23
C ARG A 171 -1.14 14.12 -9.50
N VAL A 172 -0.47 14.60 -8.46
CA VAL A 172 0.69 15.49 -8.59
C VAL A 172 1.96 14.70 -8.87
N PHE A 173 2.19 13.59 -8.16
CA PHE A 173 3.47 12.87 -8.21
C PHE A 173 3.50 11.76 -9.28
N ALA A 174 2.39 11.11 -9.54
CA ALA A 174 2.29 10.01 -10.50
C ALA A 174 1.60 10.47 -11.79
N GLN A 175 2.07 11.54 -12.41
CA GLN A 175 1.51 12.05 -13.65
C GLN A 175 1.88 11.18 -14.85
N ASP A 176 0.94 11.01 -15.76
CA ASP A 176 1.20 10.41 -17.05
C ASP A 176 2.21 11.26 -17.84
N VAL A 177 3.10 10.59 -18.55
CA VAL A 177 4.10 11.26 -19.38
C VAL A 177 3.53 11.42 -20.78
N SER A 178 3.38 12.66 -21.25
CA SER A 178 3.06 12.92 -22.65
C SER A 178 4.34 12.95 -23.49
N MET A 179 4.42 12.10 -24.51
CA MET A 179 5.51 12.08 -25.46
C MET A 179 4.97 12.43 -26.85
N LEU A 180 5.73 13.21 -27.61
CA LEU A 180 5.47 13.42 -29.03
C LEU A 180 6.04 12.22 -29.81
N GLY A 181 5.16 11.39 -30.32
CA GLY A 181 5.50 10.27 -31.19
C GLY A 181 5.22 10.59 -32.66
N THR A 182 5.98 10.07 -33.59
CA THR A 182 5.70 10.16 -35.04
C THR A 182 5.11 8.84 -35.50
N ILE A 183 3.82 8.83 -35.84
CA ILE A 183 3.14 7.66 -36.39
C ILE A 183 2.66 8.02 -37.80
N GLY A 184 3.15 7.28 -38.83
CA GLY A 184 2.76 7.53 -40.23
C GLY A 184 3.14 8.93 -40.74
N GLY A 185 4.25 9.52 -40.24
CA GLY A 185 4.71 10.87 -40.62
C GLY A 185 3.97 12.03 -39.94
N LYS A 186 2.99 11.76 -39.06
CA LYS A 186 2.30 12.78 -38.29
C LYS A 186 2.79 12.76 -36.85
N GLN A 187 3.05 13.94 -36.26
CA GLN A 187 3.33 14.07 -34.86
C GLN A 187 2.02 13.89 -34.05
N ILE A 188 2.01 12.89 -33.20
CA ILE A 188 0.87 12.58 -32.35
C ILE A 188 1.36 12.60 -30.89
N SER A 189 0.60 13.27 -30.01
CA SER A 189 0.86 13.19 -28.58
C SER A 189 0.44 11.82 -28.07
N VAL A 190 1.41 11.07 -27.53
CA VAL A 190 1.21 9.76 -26.93
C VAL A 190 1.33 9.91 -25.42
N ILE A 191 0.31 9.51 -24.69
CA ILE A 191 0.36 9.48 -23.22
C ILE A 191 0.90 8.10 -22.82
N ALA A 192 2.00 8.10 -22.08
CA ALA A 192 2.62 6.90 -21.54
C ALA A 192 2.35 6.77 -20.05
N GLN A 193 2.25 5.53 -19.59
CA GLN A 193 2.14 5.24 -18.16
C GLN A 193 3.36 5.80 -17.42
N PRO A 194 3.17 6.31 -16.16
CA PRO A 194 4.29 6.70 -15.31
C PRO A 194 5.28 5.55 -15.12
N ALA A 195 6.56 5.87 -15.04
CA ALA A 195 7.60 4.88 -14.74
C ALA A 195 7.35 4.23 -13.37
N THR A 196 7.71 2.94 -13.23
CA THR A 196 7.53 2.21 -11.95
C THR A 196 8.13 2.97 -10.76
N GLY A 197 9.33 3.56 -10.91
CA GLY A 197 9.94 4.38 -9.86
C GLY A 197 9.11 5.61 -9.49
N GLN A 198 8.45 6.23 -10.45
CA GLN A 198 7.55 7.36 -10.23
C GLN A 198 6.28 6.92 -9.51
N ILE A 199 5.71 5.76 -9.87
CA ILE A 199 4.57 5.16 -9.17
C ILE A 199 4.94 4.85 -7.72
N VAL A 200 6.08 4.18 -7.48
CA VAL A 200 6.59 3.86 -6.15
C VAL A 200 6.71 5.12 -5.29
N PHE A 201 7.41 6.13 -5.81
CA PHE A 201 7.58 7.40 -5.12
C PHE A 201 6.23 8.10 -4.87
N GLY A 202 5.40 8.18 -5.91
CA GLY A 202 4.10 8.85 -5.85
C GLY A 202 3.19 8.24 -4.78
N VAL A 203 3.11 6.90 -4.72
CA VAL A 203 2.28 6.21 -3.71
C VAL A 203 2.87 6.37 -2.31
N LEU A 204 4.17 6.11 -2.13
CA LEU A 204 4.84 6.28 -0.84
C LEU A 204 4.68 7.70 -0.29
N ALA A 205 4.97 8.72 -1.09
CA ALA A 205 4.89 10.11 -0.69
C ALA A 205 3.46 10.53 -0.38
N SER A 206 2.49 10.17 -1.22
CA SER A 206 1.08 10.56 -1.07
C SER A 206 0.47 10.00 0.21
N PHE A 207 0.64 8.72 0.48
CA PHE A 207 0.15 8.11 1.72
C PHE A 207 1.00 8.48 2.93
N GLY A 208 2.29 8.79 2.74
CA GLY A 208 3.15 9.33 3.78
C GLY A 208 2.67 10.69 4.27
N VAL A 209 2.40 11.61 3.35
CA VAL A 209 1.83 12.94 3.68
C VAL A 209 0.45 12.78 4.31
N ALA A 210 -0.43 11.94 3.75
CA ALA A 210 -1.75 11.70 4.30
C ALA A 210 -1.68 11.21 5.76
N ALA A 211 -0.85 10.22 6.04
CA ALA A 211 -0.68 9.67 7.38
C ALA A 211 -0.05 10.68 8.35
N PHE A 212 0.91 11.48 7.89
CA PHE A 212 1.50 12.55 8.69
C PHE A 212 0.46 13.59 9.11
N VAL A 213 -0.35 14.08 8.16
CA VAL A 213 -1.39 15.08 8.41
C VAL A 213 -2.46 14.52 9.36
N VAL A 214 -2.95 13.32 9.09
CA VAL A 214 -3.99 12.68 9.90
C VAL A 214 -3.50 12.39 11.32
N LYS A 215 -2.26 11.94 11.49
CA LYS A 215 -1.68 11.76 12.83
C LYS A 215 -1.56 13.09 13.57
N LYS A 216 -1.07 14.14 12.89
CA LYS A 216 -0.81 15.42 13.52
C LYS A 216 -2.08 16.17 13.95
N PHE A 217 -3.15 16.14 13.14
CA PHE A 217 -4.35 16.93 13.36
C PHE A 217 -5.50 16.16 14.00
N LEU A 218 -5.60 14.85 13.77
CA LEU A 218 -6.70 14.02 14.27
C LEU A 218 -6.24 12.98 15.31
N ASP A 219 -4.92 12.92 15.59
CA ASP A 219 -4.29 11.91 16.45
C ASP A 219 -4.73 10.46 16.11
N ALA A 220 -4.96 10.20 14.83
CA ALA A 220 -5.44 8.91 14.37
C ALA A 220 -4.28 7.94 14.07
N SER A 221 -4.60 6.64 14.07
CA SER A 221 -3.64 5.57 13.76
C SER A 221 -3.32 5.51 12.26
N TYR A 222 -2.14 4.98 11.90
CA TYR A 222 -1.74 4.67 10.51
C TYR A 222 -2.65 3.66 9.81
N ILE A 223 -3.50 2.94 10.55
CA ILE A 223 -4.45 1.97 9.99
C ILE A 223 -5.43 2.67 9.02
N TRP A 224 -5.88 3.89 9.33
CA TRP A 224 -6.85 4.61 8.50
C TRP A 224 -6.28 5.01 7.13
N PRO A 225 -5.08 5.58 7.02
CA PRO A 225 -4.44 5.78 5.73
C PRO A 225 -4.18 4.46 4.97
N ILE A 226 -3.84 3.37 5.64
CA ILE A 226 -3.70 2.05 4.99
C ILE A 226 -5.04 1.60 4.40
N LEU A 227 -6.13 1.67 5.15
CA LEU A 227 -7.45 1.32 4.65
C LEU A 227 -7.91 2.23 3.51
N SER A 228 -7.47 3.49 3.48
CA SER A 228 -7.82 4.42 2.40
C SER A 228 -7.21 4.01 1.05
N THR A 229 -6.16 3.17 1.01
CA THR A 229 -5.61 2.61 -0.24
C THR A 229 -6.68 1.86 -1.04
N PHE A 230 -7.54 1.08 -0.35
CA PHE A 230 -8.67 0.40 -0.97
C PHE A 230 -9.67 1.40 -1.58
N PHE A 231 -10.07 2.41 -0.81
CA PHE A 231 -11.08 3.36 -1.29
C PHE A 231 -10.58 4.21 -2.45
N VAL A 232 -9.30 4.61 -2.44
CA VAL A 232 -8.67 5.34 -3.55
C VAL A 232 -8.65 4.49 -4.82
N THR A 233 -8.23 3.23 -4.71
CA THR A 233 -8.22 2.28 -5.83
C THR A 233 -9.64 1.99 -6.33
N LEU A 234 -10.55 1.68 -5.42
CA LEU A 234 -11.94 1.39 -5.75
C LEU A 234 -12.60 2.56 -6.49
N TYR A 235 -12.41 3.79 -6.01
CA TYR A 235 -12.94 4.99 -6.64
C TYR A 235 -12.38 5.16 -8.05
N ALA A 236 -11.05 5.12 -8.21
CA ALA A 236 -10.40 5.31 -9.49
C ALA A 236 -10.84 4.25 -10.52
N LEU A 237 -10.77 2.97 -10.16
CA LEU A 237 -11.16 1.88 -11.07
C LEU A 237 -12.67 1.86 -11.35
N SER A 238 -13.52 2.27 -10.40
CA SER A 238 -14.98 2.31 -10.61
C SER A 238 -15.41 3.33 -11.64
N ILE A 239 -14.69 4.44 -11.82
CA ILE A 239 -14.97 5.42 -12.88
C ILE A 239 -14.81 4.75 -14.24
N TYR A 240 -13.72 4.04 -14.46
CA TYR A 240 -13.41 3.38 -15.73
C TYR A 240 -14.27 2.13 -15.95
N ALA A 241 -14.68 1.44 -14.90
CA ALA A 241 -15.57 0.28 -15.00
C ALA A 241 -16.97 0.60 -15.52
N LYS A 242 -17.43 1.87 -15.40
CA LYS A 242 -18.78 2.27 -15.79
C LYS A 242 -18.97 2.43 -17.29
N ASP A 243 -17.93 2.82 -18.02
CA ASP A 243 -18.06 3.18 -19.43
C ASP A 243 -16.91 2.56 -20.25
N ALA A 244 -17.28 1.62 -21.12
CA ALA A 244 -16.34 0.99 -22.06
C ALA A 244 -15.74 1.99 -23.06
N SER A 245 -16.35 3.15 -23.25
CA SER A 245 -15.84 4.18 -24.19
C SER A 245 -14.48 4.72 -23.78
N TYR A 246 -14.11 4.68 -22.48
CA TYR A 246 -12.79 5.03 -22.02
C TYR A 246 -11.67 4.11 -22.58
N PHE A 247 -12.02 2.92 -23.04
CA PHE A 247 -11.12 1.93 -23.62
C PHE A 247 -11.24 1.81 -25.13
N SER A 248 -12.22 2.51 -25.72
CA SER A 248 -12.43 2.53 -27.17
C SER A 248 -11.46 3.50 -27.78
N SER A 249 -10.76 3.01 -28.77
CA SER A 249 -10.01 3.77 -29.75
C SER A 249 -8.61 4.22 -29.36
N HIS A 250 -7.84 4.14 -30.38
CA HIS A 250 -6.53 4.73 -30.60
C HIS A 250 -5.41 4.09 -29.80
N TRP A 251 -4.83 3.11 -30.44
CA TRP A 251 -3.51 2.63 -30.09
C TRP A 251 -2.42 3.65 -30.49
N PRO A 252 -1.37 3.88 -29.70
CA PRO A 252 -1.16 3.38 -28.36
C PRO A 252 -2.03 4.18 -27.39
N ALA A 253 -2.78 3.46 -26.63
CA ALA A 253 -3.76 4.05 -25.78
C ALA A 253 -3.16 5.08 -24.85
N SER A 254 -3.63 6.27 -24.97
CA SER A 254 -3.76 7.18 -23.86
C SER A 254 -4.73 6.56 -22.83
N PHE A 255 -4.32 5.44 -22.24
CA PHE A 255 -5.20 4.60 -21.47
C PHE A 255 -5.74 5.29 -20.24
N PHE A 256 -4.97 6.21 -19.70
CA PHE A 256 -5.26 6.70 -18.40
C PHE A 256 -5.16 8.21 -18.37
N SER A 257 -6.28 8.86 -18.57
CA SER A 257 -6.41 10.28 -18.26
C SER A 257 -6.28 10.55 -16.75
N ASN A 258 -6.26 9.49 -15.93
CA ASN A 258 -6.06 9.54 -14.50
C ASN A 258 -4.93 8.58 -14.09
N SER A 259 -3.80 9.13 -13.68
CA SER A 259 -2.61 8.39 -13.27
C SER A 259 -2.85 7.34 -12.18
N VAL A 260 -3.86 7.53 -11.33
CA VAL A 260 -4.19 6.58 -10.25
C VAL A 260 -4.65 5.23 -10.80
N VAL A 261 -5.27 5.21 -11.99
CA VAL A 261 -5.71 3.95 -12.63
C VAL A 261 -4.54 3.17 -13.22
N SER A 262 -3.42 3.84 -13.49
CA SER A 262 -2.21 3.18 -13.99
C SER A 262 -1.46 2.40 -12.90
N ILE A 263 -1.85 2.54 -11.64
CA ILE A 263 -1.24 1.90 -10.49
C ILE A 263 -1.93 0.56 -10.22
N LEU A 264 -1.18 -0.52 -10.18
CA LEU A 264 -1.72 -1.84 -9.83
C LEU A 264 -2.21 -1.86 -8.38
N PRO A 265 -3.28 -2.60 -8.08
CA PRO A 265 -3.82 -2.73 -6.72
C PRO A 265 -2.77 -3.14 -5.67
N ILE A 266 -1.88 -4.05 -6.04
CA ILE A 266 -0.77 -4.48 -5.18
C ILE A 266 0.25 -3.35 -4.93
N GLU A 267 0.60 -2.55 -5.94
CA GLU A 267 1.48 -1.39 -5.79
C GLU A 267 0.87 -0.37 -4.84
N MET A 268 -0.43 -0.09 -5.00
CA MET A 268 -1.17 0.85 -4.15
C MET A 268 -1.16 0.41 -2.68
N VAL A 269 -1.45 -0.87 -2.40
CA VAL A 269 -1.50 -1.36 -1.02
C VAL A 269 -0.11 -1.50 -0.42
N ALA A 270 0.86 -2.06 -1.14
CA ALA A 270 2.21 -2.29 -0.62
C ALA A 270 2.91 -0.96 -0.29
N PHE A 271 3.03 -0.06 -1.26
CA PHE A 271 3.70 1.22 -1.07
C PHE A 271 2.87 2.20 -0.25
N GLY A 272 1.54 2.16 -0.36
CA GLY A 272 0.63 2.94 0.48
C GLY A 272 0.75 2.58 1.96
N THR A 273 0.91 1.30 2.27
CA THR A 273 1.15 0.82 3.65
C THR A 273 2.49 1.31 4.17
N LEU A 274 3.58 1.15 3.39
CA LEU A 274 4.90 1.64 3.79
C LEU A 274 4.91 3.16 3.99
N GLY A 275 4.31 3.91 3.06
CA GLY A 275 4.16 5.35 3.17
C GLY A 275 3.37 5.76 4.41
N SER A 276 2.26 5.10 4.69
CA SER A 276 1.42 5.37 5.85
C SER A 276 2.15 5.16 7.18
N ILE A 277 2.91 4.08 7.31
CA ILE A 277 3.71 3.81 8.52
C ILE A 277 4.83 4.84 8.65
N ALA A 278 5.54 5.14 7.56
CA ALA A 278 6.62 6.14 7.55
C ALA A 278 6.10 7.53 7.93
N GLY A 279 5.01 7.99 7.34
CA GLY A 279 4.39 9.29 7.63
C GLY A 279 3.91 9.40 9.07
N PHE A 280 3.32 8.34 9.61
CA PHE A 280 2.92 8.26 11.00
C PHE A 280 4.13 8.39 11.95
N TRP A 281 5.24 7.69 11.68
CA TRP A 281 6.46 7.82 12.49
C TRP A 281 7.10 9.20 12.37
N MET A 282 7.06 9.80 11.18
CA MET A 282 7.53 11.18 10.98
C MET A 282 6.73 12.18 11.82
N ALA A 283 5.40 12.03 11.90
CA ALA A 283 4.56 12.89 12.71
C ALA A 283 4.89 12.78 14.21
N ILE A 284 5.05 11.56 14.74
CA ILE A 284 5.46 11.32 16.13
C ILE A 284 6.82 11.98 16.42
N ARG A 285 7.78 11.82 15.49
CA ARG A 285 9.11 12.40 15.65
C ARG A 285 9.08 13.92 15.62
N PHE A 286 8.29 14.51 14.73
CA PHE A 286 8.11 15.96 14.66
C PHE A 286 7.53 16.53 15.95
N ASP A 287 6.51 15.86 16.54
CA ASP A 287 5.92 16.30 17.81
C ASP A 287 6.90 16.17 18.99
N PHE A 288 7.78 15.16 18.96
CA PHE A 288 8.84 15.01 19.95
C PHE A 288 9.84 16.17 19.88
N TRP A 289 10.33 16.53 18.69
CA TRP A 289 11.25 17.62 18.53
C TRP A 289 10.68 18.97 19.00
N ARG A 290 9.46 19.29 18.56
CA ARG A 290 8.78 20.50 18.98
C ARG A 290 8.64 20.65 20.50
N LYS A 291 8.51 19.55 21.23
CA LYS A 291 8.39 19.57 22.70
C LYS A 291 9.72 19.74 23.42
N HIS A 292 10.84 19.49 22.77
CA HIS A 292 12.18 19.50 23.39
C HIS A 292 13.06 20.63 22.89
N GLU A 293 12.63 21.41 21.91
CA GLU A 293 13.30 22.60 21.40
C GLU A 293 12.72 23.91 21.98
N ILE A 294 11.67 23.80 22.80
CA ILE A 294 11.10 24.88 23.62
C ILE A 294 11.46 24.62 25.08
#